data_39b27eea59ca71a4492a2f25ffcdf9da
#
_entry.id   39b27eea59ca71a4492a2f25ffcdf9da
#
_cell.length_a   1.000
_cell.length_b   1.000
_cell.length_c   1.000
_cell.angle_alpha   90.00
_cell.angle_beta   90.00
_cell.angle_gamma   90.00
#
_symmetry.space_group_name_H-M   'P 1'
#
loop_
_entity.id
_entity.type
_entity.pdbx_description
1 polymer ?
#
loop_
_entity_poly.entity_id
_entity_poly.type
_entity_poly.pdbx_seq_one_letter_code
_entity_poly.pdbx_strand_id
1 'polypeptide(L)'
;MNITLLTLMLWLPFGAMAQTSNPLRDSLKVASERLSYYPDSIDLRLRKASWYMQLEEWQSAKNEYDIVLRHNPANVAALYYRAYANERLGRYKFARLDYQNLLVLVPGNFEARLGLALLNEKDKHFTEALDGINQLVDVYPDSAVAWAARAGMENGRGMLELAEYDYGKAIGLSPNNNDFILSRADIRIKLGKFQDAIQDLDRLVRLGTPRAALKEWYAKALGKKKK
;
A
#
# COMPACT_ATOMS: atom_id res chain seq x y z
N MET A 1 -8.20 -69.88 -33.48
CA MET A 1 -7.96 -69.75 -32.04
C MET A 1 -7.68 -68.28 -31.77
N ASN A 2 -8.73 -67.49 -31.42
CA ASN A 2 -8.65 -66.07 -31.24
C ASN A 2 -8.55 -65.77 -29.76
N ILE A 3 -7.45 -65.12 -29.35
CA ILE A 3 -7.25 -64.65 -28.00
C ILE A 3 -7.60 -63.19 -27.98
N THR A 4 -8.76 -62.85 -27.37
CA THR A 4 -9.18 -61.47 -27.09
C THR A 4 -8.47 -60.97 -25.80
N LEU A 5 -7.63 -59.95 -25.98
CA LEU A 5 -7.04 -59.22 -24.86
C LEU A 5 -8.08 -58.28 -24.25
N LEU A 6 -8.47 -58.53 -23.03
CA LEU A 6 -9.34 -57.67 -22.21
C LEU A 6 -8.45 -56.57 -21.58
N THR A 7 -8.51 -55.35 -22.06
CA THR A 7 -7.85 -54.21 -21.41
C THR A 7 -8.70 -53.72 -20.25
N LEU A 8 -8.24 -53.94 -19.03
CA LEU A 8 -8.79 -53.40 -17.80
C LEU A 8 -8.41 -51.94 -17.68
N MET A 9 -9.34 -51.00 -17.96
CA MET A 9 -9.17 -49.58 -17.63
C MET A 9 -9.33 -49.39 -16.13
N LEU A 10 -8.22 -49.19 -15.41
CA LEU A 10 -8.19 -48.71 -14.05
C LEU A 10 -8.67 -47.25 -14.00
N TRP A 11 -9.90 -47.05 -13.55
CA TRP A 11 -10.37 -45.73 -13.13
C TRP A 11 -9.69 -45.36 -11.81
N LEU A 12 -8.67 -44.49 -11.87
CA LEU A 12 -8.17 -43.80 -10.70
C LEU A 12 -9.19 -42.75 -10.28
N PRO A 13 -9.63 -42.73 -9.02
CA PRO A 13 -10.49 -41.64 -8.58
C PRO A 13 -9.68 -40.34 -8.60
N PHE A 14 -10.16 -39.38 -9.37
CA PHE A 14 -9.71 -38.00 -9.26
C PHE A 14 -9.89 -37.59 -7.79
N GLY A 15 -8.78 -37.56 -7.04
CA GLY A 15 -8.76 -37.02 -5.70
C GLY A 15 -9.30 -35.60 -5.74
N ALA A 16 -10.48 -35.37 -5.19
CA ALA A 16 -10.98 -34.06 -4.91
C ALA A 16 -9.94 -33.36 -4.03
N MET A 17 -9.10 -32.50 -4.63
CA MET A 17 -8.30 -31.56 -3.86
C MET A 17 -9.30 -30.76 -3.03
N ALA A 18 -9.30 -30.99 -1.73
CA ALA A 18 -10.05 -30.19 -0.79
C ALA A 18 -9.60 -28.74 -1.03
N GLN A 19 -10.47 -27.96 -1.67
CA GLN A 19 -10.25 -26.55 -1.88
C GLN A 19 -10.20 -25.94 -0.48
N THR A 20 -9.01 -25.62 0.02
CA THR A 20 -8.86 -24.97 1.33
C THR A 20 -9.67 -23.70 1.29
N SER A 21 -10.80 -23.67 2.02
CA SER A 21 -11.68 -22.50 2.06
C SER A 21 -10.87 -21.31 2.56
N ASN A 22 -10.97 -20.20 1.85
CA ASN A 22 -10.34 -18.97 2.30
C ASN A 22 -11.14 -18.43 3.50
N PRO A 23 -10.58 -18.32 4.70
CA PRO A 23 -11.30 -17.89 5.91
C PRO A 23 -12.06 -16.57 5.75
N LEU A 24 -11.53 -15.66 4.89
CA LEU A 24 -12.20 -14.40 4.59
C LEU A 24 -13.47 -14.62 3.78
N ARG A 25 -13.50 -15.60 2.87
CA ARG A 25 -14.69 -15.96 2.10
C ARG A 25 -15.79 -16.53 3.00
N ASP A 26 -15.42 -17.37 3.95
CA ASP A 26 -16.36 -17.93 4.93
C ASP A 26 -16.94 -16.82 5.82
N SER A 27 -16.10 -15.89 6.27
CA SER A 27 -16.50 -14.70 7.02
C SER A 27 -17.47 -13.82 6.22
N LEU A 28 -17.21 -13.60 4.93
CA LEU A 28 -18.10 -12.85 4.04
C LEU A 28 -19.47 -13.51 3.87
N LYS A 29 -19.50 -14.84 3.76
CA LYS A 29 -20.75 -15.61 3.68
C LYS A 29 -21.58 -15.43 4.95
N VAL A 30 -20.97 -15.64 6.11
CA VAL A 30 -21.64 -15.48 7.43
C VAL A 30 -22.13 -14.04 7.63
N ALA A 31 -21.33 -13.05 7.26
CA ALA A 31 -21.73 -11.65 7.36
C ALA A 31 -22.89 -11.31 6.42
N SER A 32 -22.90 -11.85 5.21
CA SER A 32 -23.98 -11.63 4.24
C SER A 32 -25.30 -12.25 4.72
N GLU A 33 -25.25 -13.44 5.32
CA GLU A 33 -26.39 -14.08 5.94
C GLU A 33 -26.91 -13.26 7.13
N ARG A 34 -26.04 -12.80 8.02
CA ARG A 34 -26.45 -11.94 9.14
C ARG A 34 -27.04 -10.61 8.70
N LEU A 35 -26.51 -10.01 7.62
CA LEU A 35 -27.05 -8.77 7.06
C LEU A 35 -28.43 -8.94 6.43
N SER A 36 -28.87 -10.17 6.09
CA SER A 36 -30.25 -10.40 5.67
C SER A 36 -31.26 -10.23 6.82
N TYR A 37 -30.80 -10.47 8.07
CA TYR A 37 -31.62 -10.27 9.28
C TYR A 37 -31.42 -8.88 9.90
N TYR A 38 -30.23 -8.29 9.73
CA TYR A 38 -29.85 -6.98 10.31
C TYR A 38 -29.29 -6.07 9.23
N PRO A 39 -30.11 -5.62 8.26
CA PRO A 39 -29.64 -4.90 7.08
C PRO A 39 -28.96 -3.56 7.39
N ASP A 40 -29.27 -2.94 8.52
CA ASP A 40 -28.75 -1.62 8.92
C ASP A 40 -27.54 -1.69 9.87
N SER A 41 -26.99 -2.89 10.08
CA SER A 41 -25.82 -3.08 10.94
C SER A 41 -24.56 -2.45 10.34
N ILE A 42 -24.24 -1.23 10.75
CA ILE A 42 -23.06 -0.48 10.31
C ILE A 42 -21.78 -1.26 10.61
N ASP A 43 -21.61 -1.79 11.83
CA ASP A 43 -20.41 -2.52 12.24
C ASP A 43 -20.18 -3.77 11.37
N LEU A 44 -21.24 -4.49 11.05
CA LEU A 44 -21.11 -5.69 10.23
C LEU A 44 -20.75 -5.34 8.78
N ARG A 45 -21.28 -4.22 8.25
CA ARG A 45 -20.92 -3.72 6.93
C ARG A 45 -19.47 -3.25 6.88
N LEU A 46 -18.97 -2.54 7.90
CA LEU A 46 -17.58 -2.12 7.99
C LEU A 46 -16.63 -3.33 8.01
N ARG A 47 -16.96 -4.37 8.80
CA ARG A 47 -16.19 -5.64 8.81
C ARG A 47 -16.19 -6.31 7.45
N LYS A 48 -17.37 -6.44 6.83
CA LYS A 48 -17.51 -7.04 5.50
C LYS A 48 -16.69 -6.28 4.46
N ALA A 49 -16.74 -4.94 4.48
CA ALA A 49 -15.94 -4.09 3.62
C ALA A 49 -14.43 -4.31 3.84
N SER A 50 -13.98 -4.42 5.09
CA SER A 50 -12.57 -4.66 5.39
C SER A 50 -12.07 -6.01 4.86
N TRP A 51 -12.90 -7.06 4.88
CA TRP A 51 -12.55 -8.35 4.26
C TRP A 51 -12.47 -8.27 2.74
N TYR A 52 -13.38 -7.51 2.09
CA TYR A 52 -13.26 -7.22 0.66
C TYR A 52 -11.98 -6.45 0.32
N MET A 53 -11.57 -5.49 1.18
CA MET A 53 -10.29 -4.77 1.03
C MET A 53 -9.09 -5.74 1.09
N GLN A 54 -9.09 -6.68 2.04
CA GLN A 54 -8.04 -7.69 2.17
C GLN A 54 -7.99 -8.67 0.98
N LEU A 55 -9.13 -8.92 0.34
CA LEU A 55 -9.25 -9.73 -0.87
C LEU A 55 -9.01 -8.92 -2.16
N GLU A 56 -8.66 -7.65 -2.05
CA GLU A 56 -8.51 -6.70 -3.16
C GLU A 56 -9.78 -6.56 -4.03
N GLU A 57 -10.93 -6.90 -3.48
CA GLU A 57 -12.24 -6.71 -4.12
C GLU A 57 -12.75 -5.28 -3.92
N TRP A 58 -12.03 -4.33 -4.51
CA TRP A 58 -12.22 -2.89 -4.28
C TRP A 58 -13.63 -2.40 -4.57
N GLN A 59 -14.28 -2.94 -5.61
CA GLN A 59 -15.65 -2.55 -5.95
C GLN A 59 -16.66 -3.03 -4.90
N SER A 60 -16.49 -4.25 -4.40
CA SER A 60 -17.34 -4.81 -3.35
C SER A 60 -17.16 -4.06 -2.03
N ALA A 61 -15.90 -3.76 -1.66
CA ALA A 61 -15.58 -2.93 -0.50
C ALA A 61 -16.23 -1.55 -0.57
N LYS A 62 -16.05 -0.85 -1.72
CA LYS A 62 -16.68 0.45 -1.98
C LYS A 62 -18.19 0.41 -1.80
N ASN A 63 -18.86 -0.61 -2.33
CA ASN A 63 -20.31 -0.72 -2.24
C ASN A 63 -20.80 -0.83 -0.78
N GLU A 64 -20.10 -1.58 0.07
CA GLU A 64 -20.43 -1.63 1.50
C GLU A 64 -20.19 -0.29 2.19
N TYR A 65 -19.09 0.41 1.89
CA TYR A 65 -18.85 1.76 2.41
C TYR A 65 -19.88 2.77 1.92
N ASP A 66 -20.39 2.66 0.70
CA ASP A 66 -21.49 3.51 0.20
C ASP A 66 -22.74 3.35 1.06
N ILE A 67 -23.05 2.11 1.47
CA ILE A 67 -24.21 1.86 2.35
C ILE A 67 -23.96 2.49 3.72
N VAL A 68 -22.77 2.28 4.31
CA VAL A 68 -22.41 2.90 5.59
C VAL A 68 -22.57 4.42 5.53
N LEU A 69 -22.07 5.06 4.48
CA LEU A 69 -22.09 6.52 4.35
C LEU A 69 -23.47 7.09 4.00
N ARG A 70 -24.39 6.29 3.47
CA ARG A 70 -25.80 6.70 3.37
C ARG A 70 -26.48 6.78 4.72
N HIS A 71 -26.16 5.90 5.66
CA HIS A 71 -26.70 5.88 7.02
C HIS A 71 -25.95 6.85 7.96
N ASN A 72 -24.65 6.98 7.79
CA ASN A 72 -23.79 7.86 8.57
C ASN A 72 -22.76 8.56 7.67
N PRO A 73 -23.11 9.71 7.08
CA PRO A 73 -22.22 10.46 6.18
C PRO A 73 -20.91 10.94 6.84
N ALA A 74 -20.89 11.04 8.16
CA ALA A 74 -19.72 11.46 8.96
C ALA A 74 -18.87 10.29 9.46
N ASN A 75 -19.08 9.06 8.97
CA ASN A 75 -18.26 7.92 9.35
C ASN A 75 -16.85 8.05 8.78
N VAL A 76 -15.91 8.45 9.63
CA VAL A 76 -14.50 8.73 9.28
C VAL A 76 -13.82 7.52 8.66
N ALA A 77 -14.03 6.31 9.24
CA ALA A 77 -13.43 5.09 8.72
C ALA A 77 -13.97 4.75 7.33
N ALA A 78 -15.29 4.87 7.11
CA ALA A 78 -15.88 4.61 5.81
C ALA A 78 -15.42 5.60 4.74
N LEU A 79 -15.27 6.89 5.08
CA LEU A 79 -14.72 7.90 4.16
C LEU A 79 -13.29 7.54 3.77
N TYR A 80 -12.43 7.24 4.75
CA TYR A 80 -11.04 6.90 4.49
C TYR A 80 -10.89 5.67 3.58
N TYR A 81 -11.53 4.57 3.96
CA TYR A 81 -11.39 3.31 3.21
C TYR A 81 -12.13 3.32 1.87
N ARG A 82 -13.22 4.11 1.73
CA ARG A 82 -13.86 4.30 0.41
C ARG A 82 -12.96 5.13 -0.50
N ALA A 83 -12.28 6.16 0.02
CA ALA A 83 -11.29 6.92 -0.72
C ALA A 83 -10.20 5.98 -1.25
N TYR A 84 -9.65 5.14 -0.40
CA TYR A 84 -8.63 4.17 -0.79
C TYR A 84 -9.16 3.17 -1.85
N ALA A 85 -10.36 2.61 -1.67
CA ALA A 85 -10.97 1.72 -2.65
C ALA A 85 -11.21 2.42 -4.00
N ASN A 86 -11.68 3.68 -3.98
CA ASN A 86 -11.84 4.50 -5.19
C ASN A 86 -10.50 4.77 -5.88
N GLU A 87 -9.44 5.01 -5.13
CA GLU A 87 -8.08 5.17 -5.66
C GLU A 87 -7.61 3.90 -6.38
N ARG A 88 -7.80 2.72 -5.76
CA ARG A 88 -7.47 1.42 -6.36
C ARG A 88 -8.28 1.11 -7.62
N LEU A 89 -9.49 1.64 -7.71
CA LEU A 89 -10.36 1.56 -8.90
C LEU A 89 -10.04 2.63 -9.97
N GLY A 90 -9.04 3.50 -9.76
CA GLY A 90 -8.72 4.61 -10.66
C GLY A 90 -9.74 5.77 -10.63
N ARG A 91 -10.62 5.78 -9.64
CA ARG A 91 -11.68 6.79 -9.49
C ARG A 91 -11.19 7.98 -8.65
N TYR A 92 -10.13 8.64 -9.10
CA TYR A 92 -9.39 9.63 -8.32
C TYR A 92 -10.23 10.81 -7.86
N LYS A 93 -11.18 11.29 -8.67
CA LYS A 93 -12.09 12.39 -8.28
C LYS A 93 -12.94 12.04 -7.05
N PHE A 94 -13.44 10.81 -6.98
CA PHE A 94 -14.24 10.34 -5.85
C PHE A 94 -13.37 10.10 -4.62
N ALA A 95 -12.18 9.54 -4.80
CA ALA A 95 -11.22 9.36 -3.71
C ALA A 95 -10.83 10.71 -3.08
N ARG A 96 -10.55 11.73 -3.90
CA ARG A 96 -10.22 13.08 -3.45
C ARG A 96 -11.35 13.69 -2.63
N LEU A 97 -12.60 13.57 -3.11
CA LEU A 97 -13.77 14.07 -2.39
C LEU A 97 -13.93 13.43 -1.02
N ASP A 98 -13.73 12.12 -0.92
CA ASP A 98 -13.85 11.39 0.35
C ASP A 98 -12.75 11.82 1.34
N TYR A 99 -11.49 11.96 0.91
CA TYR A 99 -10.43 12.49 1.76
C TYR A 99 -10.72 13.95 2.20
N GLN A 100 -11.21 14.79 1.30
CA GLN A 100 -11.57 16.17 1.63
C GLN A 100 -12.72 16.22 2.65
N ASN A 101 -13.78 15.44 2.46
CA ASN A 101 -14.88 15.33 3.41
C ASN A 101 -14.42 14.85 4.79
N LEU A 102 -13.50 13.87 4.83
CA LEU A 102 -12.90 13.42 6.07
C LEU A 102 -12.13 14.56 6.75
N LEU A 103 -11.35 15.33 6.00
CA LEU A 103 -10.57 16.45 6.54
C LEU A 103 -11.43 17.63 6.99
N VAL A 104 -12.65 17.79 6.48
CA VAL A 104 -13.64 18.72 7.03
C VAL A 104 -14.08 18.28 8.43
N LEU A 105 -14.27 16.97 8.63
CA LEU A 105 -14.68 16.40 9.92
C LEU A 105 -13.53 16.35 10.92
N VAL A 106 -12.34 15.97 10.47
CA VAL A 106 -11.13 15.77 11.27
C VAL A 106 -9.95 16.43 10.57
N PRO A 107 -9.77 17.76 10.70
CA PRO A 107 -8.71 18.50 9.99
C PRO A 107 -7.29 18.01 10.26
N GLY A 108 -7.05 17.45 11.46
CA GLY A 108 -5.75 16.89 11.88
C GLY A 108 -5.57 15.39 11.55
N ASN A 109 -6.38 14.79 10.68
CA ASN A 109 -6.18 13.38 10.34
C ASN A 109 -4.96 13.21 9.44
N PHE A 110 -3.91 12.61 9.99
CA PHE A 110 -2.62 12.39 9.31
C PHE A 110 -2.78 11.52 8.06
N GLU A 111 -3.47 10.39 8.19
CA GLU A 111 -3.64 9.40 7.12
C GLU A 111 -4.41 9.99 5.93
N ALA A 112 -5.44 10.80 6.19
CA ALA A 112 -6.20 11.45 5.13
C ALA A 112 -5.40 12.56 4.43
N ARG A 113 -4.61 13.35 5.18
CA ARG A 113 -3.69 14.34 4.59
C ARG A 113 -2.64 13.68 3.71
N LEU A 114 -2.01 12.63 4.22
CA LEU A 114 -1.03 11.84 3.47
C LEU A 114 -1.67 11.20 2.22
N GLY A 115 -2.82 10.54 2.40
CA GLY A 115 -3.55 9.90 1.30
C GLY A 115 -3.94 10.89 0.20
N LEU A 116 -4.42 12.09 0.58
CA LEU A 116 -4.77 13.14 -0.37
C LEU A 116 -3.55 13.67 -1.14
N ALA A 117 -2.42 13.89 -0.47
CA ALA A 117 -1.19 14.34 -1.11
C ALA A 117 -0.65 13.31 -2.11
N LEU A 118 -0.61 12.03 -1.71
CA LEU A 118 -0.18 10.92 -2.58
C LEU A 118 -1.13 10.70 -3.75
N LEU A 119 -2.45 10.83 -3.52
CA LEU A 119 -3.46 10.76 -4.58
C LEU A 119 -3.28 11.89 -5.60
N ASN A 120 -3.04 13.12 -5.14
CA ASN A 120 -2.79 14.27 -6.01
C ASN A 120 -1.53 14.06 -6.86
N GLU A 121 -0.45 13.52 -6.30
CA GLU A 121 0.75 13.15 -7.06
C GLU A 121 0.43 12.13 -8.16
N LYS A 122 -0.28 11.07 -7.81
CA LYS A 122 -0.68 10.01 -8.74
C LYS A 122 -1.60 10.49 -9.85
N ASP A 123 -2.50 11.44 -9.53
CA ASP A 123 -3.45 12.06 -10.47
C ASP A 123 -2.86 13.29 -11.19
N LYS A 124 -1.55 13.53 -11.05
CA LYS A 124 -0.79 14.62 -11.68
C LYS A 124 -1.21 16.04 -11.26
N HIS A 125 -1.86 16.17 -10.12
CA HIS A 125 -2.12 17.47 -9.46
C HIS A 125 -0.88 17.84 -8.62
N PHE A 126 0.22 18.14 -9.31
CA PHE A 126 1.53 18.23 -8.70
C PHE A 126 1.71 19.38 -7.70
N THR A 127 1.04 20.50 -7.94
CA THR A 127 1.08 21.64 -7.03
C THR A 127 0.39 21.30 -5.72
N GLU A 128 -0.82 20.78 -5.78
CA GLU A 128 -1.61 20.38 -4.61
C GLU A 128 -0.96 19.22 -3.86
N ALA A 129 -0.26 18.33 -4.57
CA ALA A 129 0.50 17.26 -3.94
C ALA A 129 1.67 17.80 -3.12
N LEU A 130 2.45 18.74 -3.71
CA LEU A 130 3.60 19.32 -3.05
C LEU A 130 3.19 20.20 -1.86
N ASP A 131 2.16 21.01 -2.02
CA ASP A 131 1.61 21.84 -0.93
C ASP A 131 1.11 20.97 0.22
N GLY A 132 0.36 19.91 -0.12
CA GLY A 132 -0.17 18.97 0.88
C GLY A 132 0.92 18.24 1.64
N ILE A 133 1.98 17.76 0.96
CA ILE A 133 3.06 17.04 1.64
C ILE A 133 3.97 17.97 2.44
N ASN A 134 4.21 19.21 1.99
CA ASN A 134 4.94 20.21 2.75
C ASN A 134 4.19 20.55 4.05
N GLN A 135 2.88 20.85 3.96
CA GLN A 135 2.06 21.05 5.15
C GLN A 135 2.08 19.87 6.10
N LEU A 136 2.11 18.64 5.58
CA LEU A 136 2.17 17.44 6.41
C LEU A 136 3.48 17.38 7.20
N VAL A 137 4.62 17.66 6.57
CA VAL A 137 5.93 17.71 7.24
C VAL A 137 6.00 18.85 8.26
N ASP A 138 5.44 20.01 7.95
CA ASP A 138 5.41 21.16 8.85
C ASP A 138 4.57 20.89 10.11
N VAL A 139 3.43 20.23 9.95
CA VAL A 139 2.50 19.91 11.07
C VAL A 139 3.00 18.71 11.88
N TYR A 140 3.68 17.76 11.23
CA TYR A 140 4.17 16.52 11.85
C TYR A 140 5.68 16.35 11.64
N PRO A 141 6.52 17.25 12.16
CA PRO A 141 7.97 17.23 11.93
C PRO A 141 8.66 15.99 12.51
N ASP A 142 8.06 15.35 13.49
CA ASP A 142 8.54 14.10 14.11
C ASP A 142 8.02 12.83 13.43
N SER A 143 7.30 12.96 12.32
CA SER A 143 6.83 11.83 11.54
C SER A 143 7.84 11.40 10.49
N ALA A 144 8.53 10.29 10.73
CA ALA A 144 9.41 9.67 9.73
C ALA A 144 8.68 9.38 8.41
N VAL A 145 7.40 9.03 8.48
CA VAL A 145 6.57 8.73 7.31
C VAL A 145 6.31 9.99 6.47
N ALA A 146 6.07 11.14 7.11
CA ALA A 146 5.85 12.41 6.39
C ALA A 146 7.10 12.80 5.58
N TRP A 147 8.28 12.76 6.21
CA TRP A 147 9.56 13.02 5.55
C TRP A 147 9.83 12.05 4.41
N ALA A 148 9.64 10.74 4.65
CA ALA A 148 9.85 9.73 3.62
C ALA A 148 8.87 9.86 2.43
N ALA A 149 7.62 10.23 2.68
CA ALA A 149 6.64 10.46 1.63
C ALA A 149 7.02 11.66 0.75
N ARG A 150 7.50 12.78 1.35
CA ARG A 150 8.00 13.92 0.60
C ARG A 150 9.23 13.54 -0.22
N ALA A 151 10.19 12.85 0.39
CA ALA A 151 11.37 12.33 -0.30
C ALA A 151 11.02 11.45 -1.50
N GLY A 152 9.98 10.61 -1.39
CA GLY A 152 9.48 9.79 -2.49
C GLY A 152 8.96 10.63 -3.66
N MET A 153 8.18 11.68 -3.38
CA MET A 153 7.69 12.62 -4.40
C MET A 153 8.84 13.38 -5.06
N GLU A 154 9.80 13.87 -4.28
CA GLU A 154 10.98 14.57 -4.76
C GLU A 154 11.84 13.69 -5.66
N ASN A 155 12.09 12.43 -5.26
CA ASN A 155 12.79 11.46 -6.09
C ASN A 155 12.06 11.21 -7.41
N GLY A 156 10.72 11.06 -7.38
CA GLY A 156 9.91 10.90 -8.59
C GLY A 156 10.01 12.07 -9.58
N ARG A 157 10.33 13.26 -9.07
CA ARG A 157 10.51 14.51 -9.85
C ARG A 157 11.98 14.80 -10.19
N GLY A 158 12.89 13.92 -9.81
CA GLY A 158 14.33 14.09 -10.05
C GLY A 158 15.02 15.10 -9.14
N MET A 159 14.36 15.57 -8.06
CA MET A 159 14.92 16.44 -7.04
C MET A 159 15.73 15.62 -6.02
N LEU A 160 16.82 15.01 -6.52
CA LEU A 160 17.52 13.94 -5.81
C LEU A 160 18.21 14.41 -4.51
N GLU A 161 18.75 15.62 -4.49
CA GLU A 161 19.42 16.19 -3.30
C GLU A 161 18.41 16.44 -2.17
N LEU A 162 17.22 16.94 -2.49
CA LEU A 162 16.15 17.14 -1.52
C LEU A 162 15.65 15.80 -0.99
N ALA A 163 15.43 14.85 -1.87
CA ALA A 163 15.02 13.51 -1.49
C ALA A 163 16.04 12.80 -0.59
N GLU A 164 17.36 12.97 -0.85
CA GLU A 164 18.41 12.42 0.03
C GLU A 164 18.33 13.05 1.44
N TYR A 165 18.14 14.37 1.50
CA TYR A 165 18.01 15.09 2.77
C TYR A 165 16.79 14.61 3.56
N ASP A 166 15.63 14.51 2.93
CA ASP A 166 14.39 14.13 3.57
C ASP A 166 14.40 12.67 4.02
N TYR A 167 14.97 11.74 3.22
CA TYR A 167 15.21 10.38 3.72
C TYR A 167 16.23 10.36 4.87
N GLY A 168 17.18 11.29 4.89
CA GLY A 168 18.08 11.48 6.03
C GLY A 168 17.32 11.82 7.31
N LYS A 169 16.34 12.74 7.23
CA LYS A 169 15.43 13.08 8.34
C LYS A 169 14.58 11.87 8.78
N ALA A 170 13.97 11.19 7.81
CA ALA A 170 13.18 9.99 8.09
C ALA A 170 13.98 8.90 8.79
N ILE A 171 15.22 8.65 8.37
CA ILE A 171 16.15 7.70 8.99
C ILE A 171 16.60 8.17 10.38
N GLY A 172 16.74 9.48 10.61
CA GLY A 172 17.01 10.03 11.94
C GLY A 172 15.91 9.72 12.93
N LEU A 173 14.65 9.79 12.49
CA LEU A 173 13.45 9.49 13.30
C LEU A 173 13.16 7.99 13.40
N SER A 174 13.50 7.21 12.39
CA SER A 174 13.30 5.75 12.34
C SER A 174 14.56 5.03 11.87
N PRO A 175 15.58 4.88 12.75
CA PRO A 175 16.91 4.46 12.34
C PRO A 175 17.02 3.05 11.74
N ASN A 176 16.07 2.18 12.06
CA ASN A 176 16.10 0.77 11.63
C ASN A 176 15.06 0.48 10.53
N ASN A 177 14.49 1.51 9.90
CA ASN A 177 13.59 1.32 8.78
C ASN A 177 14.39 1.00 7.51
N ASN A 178 14.35 -0.26 7.09
CA ASN A 178 15.10 -0.76 5.94
C ASN A 178 14.69 -0.08 4.62
N ASP A 179 13.40 0.25 4.46
CA ASP A 179 12.90 0.87 3.23
C ASP A 179 13.44 2.28 3.05
N PHE A 180 13.52 3.07 4.12
CA PHE A 180 14.08 4.42 4.07
C PHE A 180 15.58 4.38 3.76
N ILE A 181 16.33 3.46 4.40
CA ILE A 181 17.77 3.32 4.16
C ILE A 181 18.03 2.87 2.71
N LEU A 182 17.26 1.90 2.20
CA LEU A 182 17.39 1.42 0.83
C LEU A 182 17.05 2.50 -0.19
N SER A 183 15.98 3.27 0.06
CA SER A 183 15.57 4.39 -0.81
C SER A 183 16.65 5.45 -0.87
N ARG A 184 17.26 5.82 0.27
CA ARG A 184 18.38 6.77 0.28
C ARG A 184 19.61 6.22 -0.44
N ALA A 185 19.93 4.94 -0.28
CA ALA A 185 21.03 4.31 -1.01
C ALA A 185 20.81 4.38 -2.54
N ASP A 186 19.60 4.14 -3.02
CA ASP A 186 19.26 4.26 -4.45
C ASP A 186 19.44 5.70 -4.96
N ILE A 187 18.98 6.69 -4.19
CA ILE A 187 19.17 8.11 -4.51
C ILE A 187 20.66 8.47 -4.53
N ARG A 188 21.45 8.01 -3.57
CA ARG A 188 22.90 8.23 -3.53
C ARG A 188 23.63 7.63 -4.74
N ILE A 189 23.17 6.44 -5.20
CA ILE A 189 23.68 5.87 -6.46
C ILE A 189 23.36 6.77 -7.64
N LYS A 190 22.14 7.29 -7.75
CA LYS A 190 21.72 8.22 -8.81
C LYS A 190 22.51 9.52 -8.79
N LEU A 191 22.88 10.00 -7.61
CA LEU A 191 23.73 11.19 -7.39
C LEU A 191 25.23 10.92 -7.60
N GLY A 192 25.65 9.68 -7.86
CA GLY A 192 27.06 9.30 -7.95
C GLY A 192 27.80 9.26 -6.60
N LYS A 193 27.08 9.35 -5.48
CA LYS A 193 27.63 9.26 -4.11
C LYS A 193 27.80 7.77 -3.72
N PHE A 194 28.61 7.07 -4.49
CA PHE A 194 28.71 5.61 -4.41
C PHE A 194 29.19 5.09 -3.05
N GLN A 195 30.16 5.79 -2.43
CA GLN A 195 30.68 5.36 -1.13
C GLN A 195 29.63 5.48 -0.03
N ASP A 196 28.84 6.56 -0.05
CA ASP A 196 27.75 6.77 0.91
C ASP A 196 26.62 5.76 0.70
N ALA A 197 26.34 5.41 -0.55
CA ALA A 197 25.38 4.36 -0.88
C ALA A 197 25.84 2.98 -0.33
N ILE A 198 27.12 2.65 -0.45
CA ILE A 198 27.67 1.39 0.09
C ILE A 198 27.54 1.37 1.62
N GLN A 199 27.75 2.49 2.31
CA GLN A 199 27.57 2.58 3.77
C GLN A 199 26.12 2.29 4.18
N ASP A 200 25.13 2.80 3.43
CA ASP A 200 23.71 2.51 3.67
C ASP A 200 23.42 1.03 3.40
N LEU A 201 23.93 0.45 2.32
CA LEU A 201 23.76 -0.97 2.01
C LEU A 201 24.40 -1.88 3.07
N ASP A 202 25.60 -1.54 3.56
CA ASP A 202 26.26 -2.25 4.64
C ASP A 202 25.50 -2.13 5.96
N ARG A 203 24.84 -0.99 6.21
CA ARG A 203 23.92 -0.83 7.34
C ARG A 203 22.74 -1.77 7.25
N LEU A 204 22.11 -1.92 6.08
CA LEU A 204 21.03 -2.89 5.87
C LEU A 204 21.46 -4.32 6.15
N VAL A 205 22.70 -4.70 5.75
CA VAL A 205 23.25 -6.02 6.07
C VAL A 205 23.40 -6.21 7.57
N ARG A 206 23.90 -5.20 8.30
CA ARG A 206 23.98 -5.24 9.77
C ARG A 206 22.61 -5.34 10.46
N LEU A 207 21.56 -4.79 9.84
CA LEU A 207 20.17 -4.89 10.29
C LEU A 207 19.51 -6.24 9.92
N GLY A 208 20.24 -7.15 9.29
CA GLY A 208 19.77 -8.50 8.98
C GLY A 208 19.28 -8.71 7.55
N THR A 209 19.35 -7.69 6.68
CA THR A 209 19.03 -7.90 5.26
C THR A 209 20.09 -8.75 4.59
N PRO A 210 19.74 -9.88 3.95
CA PRO A 210 20.73 -10.71 3.28
C PRO A 210 21.48 -9.94 2.18
N ARG A 211 22.83 -10.00 2.19
CA ARG A 211 23.63 -9.29 1.17
C ARG A 211 23.27 -9.71 -0.26
N ALA A 212 22.82 -10.94 -0.45
CA ALA A 212 22.35 -11.44 -1.75
C ALA A 212 21.13 -10.65 -2.28
N ALA A 213 20.23 -10.23 -1.39
CA ALA A 213 19.06 -9.41 -1.75
C ALA A 213 19.47 -8.01 -2.23
N LEU A 214 20.63 -7.51 -1.81
CA LEU A 214 21.15 -6.18 -2.16
C LEU A 214 22.14 -6.20 -3.32
N LYS A 215 22.33 -7.36 -3.98
CA LYS A 215 23.36 -7.57 -5.03
C LYS A 215 23.30 -6.53 -6.16
N GLU A 216 22.11 -6.15 -6.59
CA GLU A 216 21.95 -5.19 -7.70
C GLU A 216 22.38 -3.77 -7.31
N TRP A 217 22.04 -3.32 -6.10
CA TRP A 217 22.46 -2.01 -5.59
C TRP A 217 23.96 -1.93 -5.38
N TYR A 218 24.59 -2.98 -4.80
CA TYR A 218 26.03 -3.05 -4.72
C TYR A 218 26.70 -3.02 -6.09
N ALA A 219 26.16 -3.75 -7.08
CA ALA A 219 26.72 -3.76 -8.43
C ALA A 219 26.68 -2.36 -9.08
N LYS A 220 25.56 -1.62 -8.90
CA LYS A 220 25.43 -0.24 -9.37
C LYS A 220 26.40 0.69 -8.65
N ALA A 221 26.51 0.60 -7.33
CA ALA A 221 27.42 1.44 -6.53
C ALA A 221 28.90 1.16 -6.80
N LEU A 222 29.27 -0.08 -7.19
CA LEU A 222 30.64 -0.47 -7.56
C LEU A 222 30.96 -0.26 -9.05
N GLY A 223 30.03 0.32 -9.83
CA GLY A 223 30.22 0.53 -11.26
C GLY A 223 30.27 -0.73 -12.10
N LYS A 224 29.84 -1.89 -11.56
CA LYS A 224 29.79 -3.15 -12.29
C LYS A 224 28.53 -3.17 -13.15
N LYS A 225 28.70 -2.84 -14.46
CA LYS A 225 27.60 -3.03 -15.42
C LYS A 225 27.15 -4.49 -15.43
N LYS A 226 25.81 -4.76 -15.44
CA LYS A 226 25.29 -6.08 -15.78
C LYS A 226 25.89 -6.51 -17.12
N LYS A 227 26.68 -7.61 -17.14
CA LYS A 227 27.00 -8.33 -18.37
C LYS A 227 25.79 -9.10 -18.83
#